data_0a2c34efad78616d85c8f1f2a43360e6
#
_entry.id   0a2c34efad78616d85c8f1f2a43360e6
#
_cell.length_a   1.000
_cell.length_b   1.000
_cell.length_c   1.000
_cell.angle_alpha   90.00
_cell.angle_beta   90.00
_cell.angle_gamma   90.00
#
_symmetry.space_group_name_H-M   'P 1'
#
loop_
_entity.id
_entity.type
_entity.pdbx_description
1 polymer ?
#
loop_
_entity_poly.entity_id
_entity_poly.type
_entity_poly.pdbx_seq_one_letter_code
_entity_poly.pdbx_strand_id
1 'polypeptide(L)'
;MSKKVYDITMSTSLGKKCGTLTLSASGGRVRGTMNILGNDNEVSGSIAPDGSCELFGSFLTLMRTYEYKAVGVITKNLVELSLAADGEVYSISGKGAL
;
A
#
# COMPACT_ATOMS: atom_id res chain seq x y z
N MET A 1 -5.24 -5.72 -18.42
CA MET A 1 -5.25 -5.02 -17.12
C MET A 1 -5.93 -5.90 -16.09
N SER A 2 -5.30 -6.10 -14.96
CA SER A 2 -5.89 -6.90 -13.89
C SER A 2 -5.99 -6.04 -12.63
N LYS A 3 -7.12 -6.19 -11.95
CA LYS A 3 -7.39 -5.48 -10.71
C LYS A 3 -7.41 -6.48 -9.57
N LYS A 4 -6.73 -6.15 -8.49
CA LYS A 4 -6.66 -7.01 -7.31
C LYS A 4 -6.98 -6.21 -6.07
N VAL A 5 -7.66 -6.87 -5.13
CA VAL A 5 -8.02 -6.28 -3.85
C VAL A 5 -7.37 -7.11 -2.76
N TYR A 6 -6.75 -6.43 -1.81
CA TYR A 6 -6.09 -7.05 -0.66
C TYR A 6 -6.64 -6.47 0.62
N ASP A 7 -6.84 -7.34 1.61
CA ASP A 7 -7.09 -6.87 2.97
C ASP A 7 -5.73 -6.67 3.63
N ILE A 8 -5.47 -5.47 4.10
CA ILE A 8 -4.17 -5.11 4.65
C ILE A 8 -4.28 -4.67 6.11
N THR A 9 -3.18 -4.83 6.82
CA THR A 9 -3.03 -4.32 8.18
C THR A 9 -1.73 -3.55 8.26
N MET A 10 -1.82 -2.32 8.73
CA MET A 10 -0.65 -1.48 8.95
C MET A 10 -0.35 -1.43 10.44
N SER A 11 0.88 -1.80 10.80
CA SER A 11 1.33 -1.73 12.20
C SER A 11 1.93 -0.37 12.47
N THR A 12 1.42 0.31 13.48
CA THR A 12 1.89 1.64 13.89
C THR A 12 2.25 1.62 15.37
N SER A 13 2.88 2.69 15.83
CA SER A 13 3.20 2.86 17.26
C SER A 13 1.94 2.95 18.13
N LEU A 14 0.80 3.28 17.53
CA LEU A 14 -0.49 3.37 18.22
C LEU A 14 -1.35 2.12 18.05
N GLY A 15 -0.79 1.06 17.50
CA GLY A 15 -1.51 -0.19 17.28
C GLY A 15 -1.68 -0.51 15.80
N LYS A 16 -2.49 -1.52 15.52
CA LYS A 16 -2.73 -1.98 14.16
C LYS A 16 -3.94 -1.31 13.55
N LYS A 17 -3.80 -0.93 12.28
CA LYS A 17 -4.89 -0.34 11.50
C LYS A 17 -5.18 -1.23 10.32
N CYS A 18 -6.45 -1.57 10.13
CA CYS A 18 -6.88 -2.41 9.02
C CYS A 18 -7.41 -1.55 7.87
N GLY A 19 -7.27 -2.07 6.66
CA GLY A 19 -7.77 -1.39 5.49
C GLY A 19 -7.77 -2.29 4.28
N THR A 20 -7.89 -1.69 3.10
CA THR A 20 -7.86 -2.42 1.83
C THR A 20 -6.90 -1.73 0.87
N LEU A 21 -6.30 -2.53 0.01
CA LEU A 21 -5.42 -2.05 -1.05
C LEU A 21 -5.96 -2.60 -2.36
N THR A 22 -6.34 -1.71 -3.26
CA THR A 22 -6.83 -2.09 -4.59
C THR A 22 -5.80 -1.64 -5.61
N LEU A 23 -5.32 -2.57 -6.42
CA LEU A 23 -4.28 -2.28 -7.40
C LEU A 23 -4.68 -2.75 -8.79
N SER A 24 -4.31 -1.97 -9.78
CA SER A 24 -4.39 -2.35 -11.19
C SER A 24 -2.98 -2.28 -11.76
N ALA A 25 -2.54 -3.34 -12.39
CA ALA A 25 -1.19 -3.44 -12.96
C ALA A 25 -1.25 -3.49 -14.46
N SER A 26 -0.34 -2.78 -15.12
CA SER A 26 -0.23 -2.77 -16.57
C SER A 26 1.20 -2.38 -16.95
N GLY A 27 1.88 -3.28 -17.67
CA GLY A 27 3.22 -2.99 -18.20
C GLY A 27 4.27 -2.72 -17.13
N GLY A 28 4.19 -3.37 -15.97
CA GLY A 28 5.12 -3.18 -14.87
C GLY A 28 4.80 -1.97 -14.00
N ARG A 29 3.75 -1.24 -14.30
CA ARG A 29 3.29 -0.12 -13.49
C ARG A 29 2.02 -0.50 -12.75
N VAL A 30 1.85 0.04 -11.55
CA VAL A 30 0.64 -0.18 -10.76
C VAL A 30 0.05 1.15 -10.33
N ARG A 31 -1.27 1.16 -10.26
CA ARG A 31 -2.03 2.29 -9.74
C ARG A 31 -3.20 1.74 -8.95
N GLY A 32 -3.63 2.47 -7.96
CA GLY A 32 -4.77 2.01 -7.20
C GLY A 32 -5.10 2.93 -6.06
N THR A 33 -5.77 2.35 -5.07
CA THR A 33 -6.24 3.07 -3.91
C THR A 33 -5.94 2.27 -2.67
N MET A 34 -5.41 2.93 -1.65
CA MET A 34 -5.26 2.34 -0.34
C MET A 34 -6.25 3.02 0.59
N ASN A 35 -7.20 2.25 1.09
CA ASN A 35 -8.15 2.74 2.08
C ASN A 35 -7.64 2.33 3.45
N ILE A 36 -7.18 3.30 4.21
CA ILE A 36 -6.65 3.07 5.55
C ILE A 36 -6.82 4.36 6.35
N LEU A 37 -6.96 4.25 7.65
CA LEU A 37 -7.16 5.38 8.54
C LEU A 37 -8.43 6.17 8.19
N GLY A 38 -9.41 5.50 7.58
CA GLY A 38 -10.69 6.12 7.23
C GLY A 38 -10.67 6.95 5.97
N ASN A 39 -9.59 6.92 5.20
CA ASN A 39 -9.44 7.71 3.97
C ASN A 39 -8.98 6.85 2.81
N ASP A 40 -9.43 7.21 1.61
CA ASP A 40 -8.93 6.64 0.37
C ASP A 40 -7.73 7.45 -0.08
N ASN A 41 -6.60 6.77 -0.29
CA ASN A 41 -5.37 7.41 -0.72
C ASN A 41 -4.93 6.82 -2.05
N GLU A 42 -4.60 7.66 -3.01
CA GLU A 42 -4.10 7.18 -4.29
C GLU A 42 -2.70 6.61 -4.14
N VAL A 43 -2.47 5.50 -4.83
CA VAL A 43 -1.20 4.79 -4.83
C VAL A 43 -0.75 4.61 -6.27
N SER A 44 0.52 4.85 -6.53
CA SER A 44 1.10 4.58 -7.83
C SER A 44 2.53 4.11 -7.66
N GLY A 45 3.02 3.36 -8.64
CA GLY A 45 4.39 2.87 -8.57
C GLY A 45 4.69 1.85 -9.64
N SER A 46 5.62 0.95 -9.32
CA SER A 46 6.04 -0.09 -10.25
C SER A 46 6.14 -1.42 -9.53
N ILE A 47 5.98 -2.49 -10.31
CA ILE A 47 6.09 -3.85 -9.82
C ILE A 47 6.91 -4.66 -10.82
N ALA A 48 7.85 -5.44 -10.30
CA ALA A 48 8.69 -6.32 -11.11
C ALA A 48 8.02 -7.69 -11.25
N PRO A 49 8.43 -8.51 -12.24
CA PRO A 49 7.86 -9.85 -12.43
C PRO A 49 7.98 -10.76 -11.21
N ASP A 50 8.96 -10.55 -10.35
CA ASP A 50 9.14 -11.36 -9.15
C ASP A 50 8.28 -10.88 -7.97
N GLY A 51 7.51 -9.80 -8.16
CA GLY A 51 6.66 -9.24 -7.12
C GLY A 51 7.28 -8.08 -6.35
N SER A 52 8.57 -7.81 -6.53
CA SER A 52 9.20 -6.65 -5.88
C SER A 52 8.54 -5.38 -6.38
N CYS A 53 8.22 -4.46 -5.47
CA CYS A 53 7.51 -3.26 -5.85
C CYS A 53 7.95 -2.04 -5.06
N GLU A 54 7.67 -0.89 -5.65
CA GLU A 54 7.86 0.43 -5.07
C GLU A 54 6.58 1.21 -5.29
N LEU A 55 5.97 1.66 -4.21
CA LEU A 55 4.72 2.41 -4.28
C LEU A 55 4.91 3.78 -3.67
N PHE A 56 4.21 4.76 -4.22
CA PHE A 56 4.25 6.14 -3.76
C PHE A 56 2.84 6.65 -3.58
N GLY A 57 2.65 7.50 -2.59
CA GLY A 57 1.37 8.11 -2.36
C GLY A 57 1.43 9.10 -1.21
N SER A 58 0.26 9.48 -0.71
CA SER A 58 0.16 10.38 0.39
C SER A 58 -0.97 9.97 1.32
N PHE A 59 -0.80 10.25 2.61
CA PHE A 59 -1.85 10.10 3.61
C PHE A 59 -2.38 11.47 3.98
N LEU A 60 -3.69 11.60 4.01
CA LEU A 60 -4.35 12.78 4.53
C LEU A 60 -4.75 12.53 5.97
N THR A 61 -4.25 13.36 6.88
CA THR A 61 -4.68 13.35 8.28
C THR A 61 -5.39 14.64 8.61
N LEU A 62 -5.92 14.75 9.82
CA LEU A 62 -6.59 15.97 10.26
C LEU A 62 -5.66 17.18 10.28
N MET A 63 -4.37 16.95 10.43
CA MET A 63 -3.39 18.03 10.60
C MET A 63 -2.66 18.38 9.32
N ARG A 64 -2.36 17.40 8.47
CA ARG A 64 -1.60 17.63 7.25
C ARG A 64 -1.56 16.38 6.37
N THR A 65 -0.96 16.53 5.20
CA THR A 65 -0.72 15.45 4.26
C THR A 65 0.72 14.97 4.39
N TYR A 66 0.90 13.66 4.52
CA TYR A 66 2.21 13.02 4.53
C TYR A 66 2.44 12.27 3.22
N GLU A 67 3.57 12.52 2.59
CA GLU A 67 3.97 11.71 1.43
C GLU A 67 4.72 10.48 1.93
N TYR A 68 4.50 9.34 1.25
CA TYR A 68 5.15 8.09 1.64
C TYR A 68 5.72 7.35 0.45
N LYS A 69 6.67 6.48 0.76
CA LYS A 69 7.20 5.50 -0.17
C LYS A 69 7.11 4.15 0.50
N ALA A 70 6.52 3.18 -0.18
CA ALA A 70 6.41 1.82 0.31
C ALA A 70 7.20 0.90 -0.61
N VAL A 71 8.02 0.03 -0.02
CA VAL A 71 8.80 -0.95 -0.77
C VAL A 71 8.57 -2.33 -0.17
N GLY A 72 8.60 -3.32 -1.02
CA GLY A 72 8.41 -4.69 -0.56
C GLY A 72 7.99 -5.61 -1.69
N VAL A 73 7.11 -6.55 -1.36
CA VAL A 73 6.67 -7.58 -2.30
C VAL A 73 5.15 -7.65 -2.31
N ILE A 74 4.60 -7.69 -3.52
CA ILE A 74 3.18 -7.95 -3.72
C ILE A 74 3.07 -9.11 -4.70
N THR A 75 2.43 -10.18 -4.27
CA THR A 75 2.15 -11.32 -5.12
C THR A 75 0.64 -11.44 -5.31
N LYS A 76 0.21 -12.47 -6.02
CA LYS A 76 -1.20 -12.71 -6.26
C LYS A 76 -2.02 -12.79 -4.97
N ASN A 77 -1.42 -13.34 -3.90
CA ASN A 77 -2.14 -13.63 -2.67
C ASN A 77 -1.61 -12.88 -1.45
N LEU A 78 -0.52 -12.17 -1.57
CA LEU A 78 0.17 -11.63 -0.39
C LEU A 78 0.72 -10.24 -0.64
N VAL A 79 0.67 -9.42 0.41
CA VAL A 79 1.27 -8.09 0.42
C VAL A 79 2.17 -7.99 1.64
N GLU A 80 3.42 -7.60 1.42
CA GLU A 80 4.35 -7.29 2.50
C GLU A 80 5.14 -6.06 2.10
N LEU A 81 4.91 -4.95 2.80
CA LEU A 81 5.50 -3.66 2.47
C LEU A 81 6.08 -3.00 3.71
N SER A 82 7.15 -2.24 3.49
CA SER A 82 7.64 -1.28 4.47
C SER A 82 7.34 0.11 3.93
N LEU A 83 6.57 0.87 4.67
CA LEU A 83 6.12 2.19 4.26
C LEU A 83 6.86 3.24 5.08
N ALA A 84 7.57 4.12 4.41
CA ALA A 84 8.31 5.21 5.06
C ALA A 84 7.57 6.51 4.84
N ALA A 85 7.24 7.20 5.93
CA ALA A 85 6.55 8.48 5.90
C ALA A 85 6.99 9.32 7.11
N ASP A 86 7.35 10.56 6.87
CA ASP A 86 7.67 11.52 7.91
C ASP A 86 8.72 11.02 8.92
N GLY A 87 9.76 10.34 8.40
CA GLY A 87 10.85 9.85 9.25
C GLY A 87 10.55 8.57 10.01
N GLU A 88 9.38 7.98 9.82
CA GLU A 88 8.98 6.73 10.46
C GLU A 88 8.73 5.64 9.43
N VAL A 89 8.86 4.39 9.86
CA VAL A 89 8.62 3.23 9.01
C VAL A 89 7.50 2.40 9.61
N TYR A 90 6.54 2.04 8.78
CA TYR A 90 5.41 1.21 9.16
C TYR A 90 5.43 -0.08 8.35
N SER A 91 5.01 -1.18 8.95
CA SER A 91 4.88 -2.45 8.25
C SER A 91 3.44 -2.63 7.78
N ILE A 92 3.29 -3.00 6.53
CA ILE A 92 1.98 -3.33 5.96
C ILE A 92 2.02 -4.79 5.53
N SER A 93 1.07 -5.57 5.98
CA SER A 93 0.92 -6.95 5.54
C SER A 93 -0.53 -7.21 5.17
N GLY A 94 -0.75 -8.13 4.27
CA GLY A 94 -2.11 -8.43 3.86
C GLY A 94 -2.21 -9.65 2.97
N LYS A 95 -3.46 -10.00 2.67
CA LYS A 95 -3.78 -11.16 1.84
C LYS A 95 -4.79 -10.76 0.79
N GLY A 96 -4.79 -11.49 -0.31
CA GLY A 96 -5.80 -11.29 -1.34
C GLY A 96 -7.19 -11.50 -0.77
N ALA A 97 -8.08 -10.56 -1.09
CA ALA A 97 -9.46 -10.60 -0.60
C ALA A 97 -10.40 -11.38 -1.53
N LEU A 98 -9.93 -11.69 -2.74
CA LEU A 98 -10.73 -12.41 -3.75
C LEU A 98 -9.99 -13.62 -4.29
#